data_11410707e67b6bbed51469efd30cd748
#
_entry.id   11410707e67b6bbed51469efd30cd748
#
_cell.length_a   1.000
_cell.length_b   1.000
_cell.length_c   1.000
_cell.angle_alpha   90.00
_cell.angle_beta   90.00
_cell.angle_gamma   90.00
#
_symmetry.space_group_name_H-M   'P 1'
#
loop_
_entity.id
_entity.type
_entity.pdbx_description
1 polymer ?
#
loop_
_entity_poly.entity_id
_entity_poly.type
_entity_poly.pdbx_seq_one_letter_code
_entity_poly.pdbx_strand_id
1 'polypeptide(L)'
;MTAHALLSASGSKKWLTCTPSARLEATLPEPKKSANAFDYSQEGTMAHSLAEIKLRHQFGQIGYEEYEREYEIIKATPYYNEDFEANVDNYVLYVRSQIGEGDTPLFEQRVDFSDWVPDGFGTADVVILSKHTIRVIDLKFGKGVPVSAVDNTQLRLYALGAWSKFKEEYPDIKEVSYTIHQPRLDSISSDGTSVTKLLDWANYFVKSKAKKAWAGSGEFLPGDHCQFCRAKAQCRARSDFNNEIAKLEFRSPALLTDEEIALVYERAGSLTTWANDVKIGRAHV
;
A
#
# COMPACT_ATOMS: atom_id res chain seq x y z
N MET A 1 17.98 10.19 -0.92
CA MET A 1 16.51 10.27 -1.11
C MET A 1 16.15 9.25 -2.17
N THR A 2 15.49 8.18 -1.81
CA THR A 2 14.96 7.21 -2.76
C THR A 2 13.85 7.89 -3.55
N ALA A 3 14.04 8.05 -4.87
CA ALA A 3 13.02 8.61 -5.75
C ALA A 3 11.80 7.68 -5.73
N HIS A 4 10.64 8.18 -5.31
CA HIS A 4 9.39 7.45 -5.43
C HIS A 4 8.85 7.61 -6.85
N ALA A 5 8.39 6.51 -7.46
CA ALA A 5 7.70 6.56 -8.74
C ALA A 5 6.40 7.37 -8.61
N LEU A 6 6.07 8.21 -9.59
CA LEU A 6 4.80 8.94 -9.64
C LEU A 6 3.61 7.99 -9.49
N LEU A 7 3.68 6.84 -10.16
CA LEU A 7 2.69 5.78 -10.09
C LEU A 7 3.25 4.61 -9.25
N SER A 8 3.50 4.87 -7.96
CA SER A 8 4.04 3.86 -7.04
C SER A 8 3.07 2.69 -6.84
N ALA A 9 3.62 1.52 -6.53
CA ALA A 9 2.80 0.34 -6.21
C ALA A 9 1.92 0.58 -4.98
N SER A 10 2.44 1.21 -3.93
CA SER A 10 1.67 1.52 -2.70
C SER A 10 0.52 2.51 -2.95
N GLY A 11 0.64 3.38 -3.96
CA GLY A 11 -0.43 4.29 -4.40
C GLY A 11 -1.39 3.70 -5.43
N SER A 12 -1.20 2.45 -5.85
CA SER A 12 -1.88 1.87 -7.01
C SER A 12 -3.40 1.81 -6.90
N LYS A 13 -3.94 1.46 -5.74
CA LYS A 13 -5.41 1.48 -5.53
C LYS A 13 -6.01 2.85 -5.88
N LYS A 14 -5.31 3.93 -5.55
CA LYS A 14 -5.77 5.30 -5.82
C LYS A 14 -5.66 5.65 -7.30
N TRP A 15 -4.47 5.56 -7.91
CA TRP A 15 -4.29 5.98 -9.30
C TRP A 15 -4.91 5.02 -10.33
N LEU A 16 -5.15 3.75 -10.00
CA LEU A 16 -5.94 2.85 -10.85
C LEU A 16 -7.43 3.20 -10.83
N THR A 17 -7.94 3.71 -9.71
CA THR A 17 -9.35 4.09 -9.57
C THR A 17 -9.58 5.51 -10.06
N CYS A 18 -8.89 6.49 -9.51
CA CYS A 18 -8.97 7.91 -9.83
C CYS A 18 -7.71 8.31 -10.61
N THR A 19 -7.71 8.10 -11.93
CA THR A 19 -6.50 8.26 -12.74
C THR A 19 -5.91 9.67 -12.72
N PRO A 20 -6.65 10.78 -12.60
CA PRO A 20 -6.03 12.11 -12.50
C PRO A 20 -5.34 12.38 -11.15
N SER A 21 -5.60 11.56 -10.12
CA SER A 21 -5.15 11.83 -8.75
C SER A 21 -3.64 11.99 -8.60
N ALA A 22 -2.84 11.14 -9.28
CA ALA A 22 -1.39 11.16 -9.14
C ALA A 22 -0.78 12.50 -9.64
N ARG A 23 -1.23 12.99 -10.77
CA ARG A 23 -0.79 14.30 -11.29
C ARG A 23 -1.30 15.46 -10.46
N LEU A 24 -2.56 15.40 -9.99
CA LEU A 24 -3.10 16.41 -9.09
C LEU A 24 -2.27 16.50 -7.81
N GLU A 25 -1.96 15.36 -7.17
CA GLU A 25 -1.14 15.34 -5.96
C GLU A 25 0.28 15.89 -6.19
N ALA A 26 0.85 15.65 -7.37
CA ALA A 26 2.17 16.15 -7.72
C ALA A 26 2.22 17.69 -7.84
N THR A 27 1.08 18.37 -8.02
CA THR A 27 0.99 19.84 -8.03
C THR A 27 0.87 20.46 -6.63
N LEU A 28 0.60 19.64 -5.61
CA LEU A 28 0.40 20.11 -4.25
C LEU A 28 1.72 20.15 -3.47
N PRO A 29 1.88 21.13 -2.57
CA PRO A 29 3.05 21.15 -1.69
C PRO A 29 3.09 19.90 -0.81
N GLU A 30 4.31 19.52 -0.41
CA GLU A 30 4.46 18.46 0.60
C GLU A 30 3.78 18.89 1.90
N PRO A 31 3.02 17.96 2.55
CA PRO A 31 2.38 18.26 3.81
C PRO A 31 3.43 18.59 4.87
N LYS A 32 3.24 19.71 5.56
CA LYS A 32 4.10 20.07 6.69
C LYS A 32 3.89 19.05 7.81
N LYS A 33 4.95 18.34 8.18
CA LYS A 33 4.92 17.48 9.37
C LYS A 33 4.88 18.36 10.62
N SER A 34 3.97 18.05 11.54
CA SER A 34 4.00 18.70 12.86
C SER A 34 5.25 18.26 13.61
N ALA A 35 6.04 19.19 14.10
CA ALA A 35 7.29 18.89 14.81
C ALA A 35 7.11 18.02 16.08
N ASN A 36 5.89 18.02 16.65
CA ASN A 36 5.57 17.34 17.90
C ASN A 36 4.63 16.13 17.73
N ALA A 37 4.26 15.75 16.51
CA ALA A 37 3.40 14.59 16.27
C ALA A 37 4.25 13.32 16.13
N PHE A 38 3.81 12.23 16.77
CA PHE A 38 4.41 10.92 16.55
C PHE A 38 4.29 10.54 15.08
N ASP A 39 5.42 10.23 14.43
CA ASP A 39 5.45 9.92 13.00
C ASP A 39 5.29 8.42 12.78
N TYR A 40 4.04 7.97 12.62
CA TYR A 40 3.72 6.58 12.32
C TYR A 40 4.34 6.06 11.01
N SER A 41 4.66 6.95 10.07
CA SER A 41 5.35 6.56 8.84
C SER A 41 6.80 6.21 9.11
N GLN A 42 7.47 6.95 10.00
CA GLN A 42 8.83 6.64 10.43
C GLN A 42 8.88 5.37 11.30
N GLU A 43 7.90 5.19 12.21
CA GLU A 43 7.77 3.94 12.96
C GLU A 43 7.67 2.74 12.03
N GLY A 44 6.81 2.83 10.99
CA GLY A 44 6.70 1.80 9.97
C GLY A 44 8.02 1.55 9.24
N THR A 45 8.73 2.61 8.84
CA THR A 45 10.04 2.48 8.18
C THR A 45 11.04 1.75 9.08
N MET A 46 11.09 2.08 10.36
CA MET A 46 12.00 1.39 11.31
C MET A 46 11.63 -0.08 11.48
N ALA A 47 10.33 -0.42 11.47
CA ALA A 47 9.88 -1.81 11.54
C ALA A 47 10.30 -2.63 10.31
N HIS A 48 10.18 -2.07 9.10
CA HIS A 48 10.69 -2.70 7.87
C HIS A 48 12.21 -2.89 7.94
N SER A 49 12.96 -1.86 8.34
CA SER A 49 14.43 -1.97 8.48
C SER A 49 14.82 -3.04 9.49
N LEU A 50 14.16 -3.12 10.66
CA LEU A 50 14.45 -4.15 11.65
C LEU A 50 14.13 -5.56 11.14
N ALA A 51 12.98 -5.72 10.45
CA ALA A 51 12.61 -7.00 9.85
C ALA A 51 13.63 -7.43 8.78
N GLU A 52 14.03 -6.50 7.91
CA GLU A 52 15.04 -6.74 6.87
C GLU A 52 16.36 -7.25 7.44
N ILE A 53 16.96 -6.53 8.39
CA ILE A 53 18.27 -6.93 8.94
C ILE A 53 18.19 -8.26 9.69
N LYS A 54 17.09 -8.52 10.44
CA LYS A 54 16.87 -9.80 11.12
C LYS A 54 16.78 -10.96 10.11
N LEU A 55 16.02 -10.79 9.05
CA LEU A 55 15.88 -11.79 7.99
C LEU A 55 17.19 -12.00 7.24
N ARG A 56 17.85 -10.94 6.78
CA ARG A 56 19.14 -11.05 6.09
C ARG A 56 20.20 -11.75 6.92
N HIS A 57 20.29 -11.43 8.21
CA HIS A 57 21.23 -12.08 9.11
C HIS A 57 20.91 -13.58 9.27
N GLN A 58 19.64 -13.93 9.50
CA GLN A 58 19.21 -15.32 9.67
C GLN A 58 19.42 -16.19 8.43
N PHE A 59 19.39 -15.59 7.23
CA PHE A 59 19.65 -16.28 5.95
C PHE A 59 21.10 -16.09 5.44
N GLY A 60 22.01 -15.58 6.30
CA GLY A 60 23.42 -15.44 5.97
C GLY A 60 23.76 -14.42 4.90
N GLN A 61 22.83 -13.47 4.60
CA GLN A 61 23.03 -12.41 3.61
C GLN A 61 23.84 -11.23 4.16
N ILE A 62 23.89 -11.05 5.47
CA ILE A 62 24.76 -10.09 6.18
C ILE A 62 25.45 -10.77 7.37
N GLY A 63 26.64 -10.28 7.72
CA GLY A 63 27.40 -10.77 8.86
C GLY A 63 26.88 -10.18 10.19
N TYR A 64 27.34 -10.77 11.31
CA TYR A 64 26.95 -10.35 12.65
C TYR A 64 27.32 -8.88 12.95
N GLU A 65 28.50 -8.43 12.55
CA GLU A 65 28.95 -7.05 12.78
C GLU A 65 28.07 -6.01 12.06
N GLU A 66 27.62 -6.30 10.84
CA GLU A 66 26.70 -5.45 10.09
C GLU A 66 25.32 -5.45 10.74
N TYR A 67 24.81 -6.63 11.09
CA TYR A 67 23.54 -6.78 11.80
C TYR A 67 23.53 -5.97 13.10
N GLU A 68 24.55 -6.13 13.96
CA GLU A 68 24.64 -5.45 15.25
C GLU A 68 24.69 -3.93 15.11
N ARG A 69 25.47 -3.44 14.17
CA ARG A 69 25.55 -2.00 13.89
C ARG A 69 24.19 -1.40 13.51
N GLU A 70 23.49 -2.03 12.56
CA GLU A 70 22.19 -1.54 12.12
C GLU A 70 21.11 -1.70 13.20
N TYR A 71 21.17 -2.79 13.98
CA TYR A 71 20.28 -3.03 15.10
C TYR A 71 20.40 -1.95 16.18
N GLU A 72 21.62 -1.59 16.59
CA GLU A 72 21.84 -0.53 17.58
C GLU A 72 21.39 0.86 17.08
N ILE A 73 21.51 1.13 15.78
CA ILE A 73 20.96 2.37 15.18
C ILE A 73 19.44 2.41 15.34
N ILE A 74 18.74 1.32 15.04
CA ILE A 74 17.28 1.24 15.17
C ILE A 74 16.86 1.33 16.63
N LYS A 75 17.55 0.64 17.52
CA LYS A 75 17.31 0.62 18.96
C LYS A 75 17.48 1.98 19.63
N ALA A 76 18.35 2.84 19.09
CA ALA A 76 18.51 4.22 19.55
C ALA A 76 17.38 5.17 19.10
N THR A 77 16.45 4.72 18.27
CA THR A 77 15.34 5.55 17.81
C THR A 77 14.23 5.66 18.86
N PRO A 78 13.43 6.75 18.86
CA PRO A 78 12.30 6.90 19.77
C PRO A 78 11.14 5.92 19.50
N TYR A 79 11.20 5.15 18.42
CA TYR A 79 10.17 4.19 18.01
C TYR A 79 10.38 2.81 18.62
N TYR A 80 11.64 2.50 19.01
CA TYR A 80 12.00 1.19 19.53
C TYR A 80 11.52 1.03 20.99
N ASN A 81 10.88 -0.10 21.24
CA ASN A 81 10.54 -0.63 22.54
C ASN A 81 10.27 -2.14 22.43
N GLU A 82 10.07 -2.84 23.55
CA GLU A 82 9.84 -4.29 23.55
C GLU A 82 8.62 -4.74 22.73
N ASP A 83 7.51 -3.98 22.78
CA ASP A 83 6.31 -4.26 21.98
C ASP A 83 6.57 -4.08 20.47
N PHE A 84 7.33 -3.04 20.11
CA PHE A 84 7.75 -2.83 18.72
C PHE A 84 8.57 -4.03 18.20
N GLU A 85 9.58 -4.44 18.95
CA GLU A 85 10.44 -5.57 18.56
C GLU A 85 9.67 -6.90 18.52
N ALA A 86 8.84 -7.18 19.52
CA ALA A 86 8.03 -8.39 19.55
C ALA A 86 7.10 -8.53 18.34
N ASN A 87 6.51 -7.42 17.88
CA ASN A 87 5.69 -7.42 16.68
C ASN A 87 6.51 -7.64 15.40
N VAL A 88 7.73 -7.10 15.32
CA VAL A 88 8.64 -7.37 14.20
C VAL A 88 9.10 -8.84 14.23
N ASP A 89 9.40 -9.39 15.39
CA ASP A 89 9.77 -10.80 15.53
C ASP A 89 8.66 -11.75 15.12
N ASN A 90 7.41 -11.43 15.43
CA ASN A 90 6.25 -12.17 14.94
C ASN A 90 6.21 -12.21 13.40
N TYR A 91 6.44 -11.07 12.74
CA TYR A 91 6.57 -11.04 11.28
C TYR A 91 7.74 -11.86 10.75
N VAL A 92 8.92 -11.73 11.36
CA VAL A 92 10.13 -12.49 10.97
C VAL A 92 9.90 -13.99 11.10
N LEU A 93 9.29 -14.45 12.19
CA LEU A 93 8.92 -15.85 12.39
C LEU A 93 7.95 -16.35 11.32
N TYR A 94 6.95 -15.55 10.99
CA TYR A 94 6.01 -15.88 9.92
C TYR A 94 6.74 -16.03 8.58
N VAL A 95 7.55 -15.04 8.17
CA VAL A 95 8.30 -15.10 6.91
C VAL A 95 9.17 -16.36 6.85
N ARG A 96 9.89 -16.68 7.93
CA ARG A 96 10.71 -17.89 8.00
C ARG A 96 9.89 -19.17 7.79
N SER A 97 8.71 -19.24 8.36
CA SER A 97 7.81 -20.40 8.19
C SER A 97 7.32 -20.60 6.76
N GLN A 98 7.41 -19.56 5.94
CA GLN A 98 7.00 -19.60 4.53
C GLN A 98 8.12 -20.04 3.57
N ILE A 99 9.36 -20.14 4.05
CA ILE A 99 10.52 -20.47 3.22
C ILE A 99 10.84 -21.95 3.39
N GLY A 100 10.70 -22.71 2.31
CA GLY A 100 10.98 -24.13 2.23
C GLY A 100 12.38 -24.44 1.75
N GLU A 101 12.73 -25.73 1.76
CA GLU A 101 13.99 -26.21 1.18
C GLU A 101 14.02 -25.95 -0.35
N GLY A 102 15.10 -25.36 -0.84
CA GLY A 102 15.26 -24.99 -2.25
C GLY A 102 14.60 -23.68 -2.65
N ASP A 103 13.93 -22.99 -1.75
CA ASP A 103 13.41 -21.65 -2.01
C ASP A 103 14.53 -20.59 -1.93
N THR A 104 14.41 -19.54 -2.75
CA THR A 104 15.33 -18.39 -2.72
C THR A 104 14.60 -17.18 -2.14
N PRO A 105 14.84 -16.81 -0.87
CA PRO A 105 14.27 -15.62 -0.27
C PRO A 105 15.09 -14.36 -0.62
N LEU A 106 14.37 -13.30 -1.02
CA LEU A 106 14.91 -11.99 -1.33
C LEU A 106 14.22 -10.96 -0.43
N PHE A 107 14.99 -10.11 0.21
CA PHE A 107 14.49 -9.10 1.15
C PHE A 107 14.74 -7.70 0.59
N GLU A 108 13.79 -6.78 0.79
CA GLU A 108 13.80 -5.42 0.22
C GLU A 108 14.11 -5.44 -1.28
N GLN A 109 13.42 -6.35 -1.98
CA GLN A 109 13.70 -6.61 -3.38
C GLN A 109 13.13 -5.52 -4.27
N ARG A 110 14.03 -4.76 -4.91
CA ARG A 110 13.62 -3.84 -5.98
C ARG A 110 13.09 -4.61 -7.17
N VAL A 111 11.88 -4.25 -7.57
CA VAL A 111 11.14 -4.80 -8.71
C VAL A 111 10.73 -3.69 -9.67
N ASP A 112 10.79 -4.01 -10.96
CA ASP A 112 10.45 -3.10 -12.06
C ASP A 112 9.23 -3.64 -12.80
N PHE A 113 8.20 -2.81 -12.96
CA PHE A 113 6.99 -3.10 -13.71
C PHE A 113 6.70 -2.01 -14.76
N SER A 114 7.76 -1.36 -15.26
CA SER A 114 7.68 -0.27 -16.24
C SER A 114 7.11 -0.68 -17.61
N ASP A 115 7.13 -1.95 -17.94
CA ASP A 115 6.47 -2.48 -19.15
C ASP A 115 4.95 -2.20 -19.16
N TRP A 116 4.35 -2.03 -17.99
CA TRP A 116 2.91 -1.78 -17.81
C TRP A 116 2.59 -0.41 -17.22
N VAL A 117 3.47 0.14 -16.39
CA VAL A 117 3.28 1.40 -15.68
C VAL A 117 4.46 2.32 -15.98
N PRO A 118 4.28 3.46 -16.67
CA PRO A 118 5.39 4.34 -16.98
C PRO A 118 6.23 4.69 -15.75
N ASP A 119 7.55 4.48 -15.85
CA ASP A 119 8.52 4.62 -14.74
C ASP A 119 8.11 3.87 -13.46
N GLY A 120 7.41 2.75 -13.63
CA GLY A 120 6.85 1.97 -12.54
C GLY A 120 7.90 1.05 -11.91
N PHE A 121 8.21 1.28 -10.65
CA PHE A 121 9.05 0.41 -9.82
C PHE A 121 8.61 0.47 -8.37
N GLY A 122 9.12 -0.44 -7.58
CA GLY A 122 8.94 -0.46 -6.13
C GLY A 122 9.91 -1.39 -5.45
N THR A 123 9.82 -1.45 -4.13
CA THR A 123 10.58 -2.40 -3.32
C THR A 123 9.57 -3.28 -2.59
N ALA A 124 9.67 -4.59 -2.77
CA ALA A 124 8.85 -5.58 -2.08
C ALA A 124 9.63 -6.05 -0.84
N ASP A 125 8.99 -6.05 0.32
CA ASP A 125 9.63 -6.39 1.59
C ASP A 125 10.26 -7.79 1.52
N VAL A 126 9.47 -8.77 1.06
CA VAL A 126 9.93 -10.15 0.87
C VAL A 126 9.39 -10.71 -0.43
N VAL A 127 10.29 -11.29 -1.23
CA VAL A 127 9.95 -12.13 -2.39
C VAL A 127 10.59 -13.50 -2.19
N ILE A 128 9.81 -14.56 -2.26
CA ILE A 128 10.29 -15.94 -2.17
C ILE A 128 10.10 -16.60 -3.53
N LEU A 129 11.19 -16.99 -4.15
CA LEU A 129 11.19 -17.69 -5.42
C LEU A 129 11.24 -19.19 -5.16
N SER A 130 10.24 -19.90 -5.65
CA SER A 130 10.18 -21.36 -5.66
C SER A 130 10.13 -21.86 -7.11
N LYS A 131 10.28 -23.15 -7.33
CA LYS A 131 10.26 -23.73 -8.67
C LYS A 131 9.03 -23.33 -9.50
N HIS A 132 7.85 -23.22 -8.87
CA HIS A 132 6.59 -22.99 -9.59
C HIS A 132 5.82 -21.75 -9.12
N THR A 133 6.30 -21.06 -8.08
CA THR A 133 5.55 -20.00 -7.43
C THR A 133 6.44 -18.85 -7.01
N ILE A 134 5.97 -17.62 -7.21
CA ILE A 134 6.48 -16.43 -6.54
C ILE A 134 5.56 -16.12 -5.38
N ARG A 135 6.12 -15.92 -4.17
CA ARG A 135 5.40 -15.44 -2.99
C ARG A 135 5.89 -14.05 -2.62
N VAL A 136 4.98 -13.11 -2.48
CA VAL A 136 5.27 -11.75 -2.00
C VAL A 136 4.64 -11.58 -0.63
N ILE A 137 5.43 -11.17 0.37
CA ILE A 137 4.95 -10.93 1.73
C ILE A 137 5.26 -9.49 2.09
N ASP A 138 4.27 -8.75 2.52
CA ASP A 138 4.34 -7.31 2.83
C ASP A 138 3.97 -7.08 4.29
N LEU A 139 4.82 -6.37 5.01
CA LEU A 139 4.61 -5.95 6.39
C LEU A 139 3.75 -4.70 6.43
N LYS A 140 2.68 -4.73 7.19
CA LYS A 140 1.91 -3.53 7.54
C LYS A 140 1.97 -3.31 9.05
N PHE A 141 2.78 -2.35 9.49
CA PHE A 141 3.03 -2.13 10.92
C PHE A 141 2.00 -1.24 11.63
N GLY A 142 1.08 -0.62 10.87
CA GLY A 142 0.03 0.25 11.43
C GLY A 142 -1.06 -0.50 12.22
N LYS A 143 -1.62 0.18 13.25
CA LYS A 143 -2.72 -0.34 14.10
C LYS A 143 -4.13 0.06 13.63
N GLY A 144 -4.23 0.97 12.64
CA GLY A 144 -5.49 1.70 12.42
C GLY A 144 -6.49 0.98 11.52
N VAL A 145 -6.06 0.42 10.39
CA VAL A 145 -6.97 -0.14 9.38
C VAL A 145 -6.44 -1.49 8.93
N PRO A 146 -7.25 -2.55 9.02
CA PRO A 146 -6.90 -3.84 8.43
C PRO A 146 -6.71 -3.70 6.92
N VAL A 147 -5.64 -4.27 6.40
CA VAL A 147 -5.34 -4.30 4.97
C VAL A 147 -5.48 -5.71 4.46
N SER A 148 -6.32 -5.90 3.45
CA SER A 148 -6.52 -7.20 2.81
C SER A 148 -5.54 -7.43 1.67
N ALA A 149 -5.06 -8.67 1.54
CA ALA A 149 -4.32 -9.12 0.36
C ALA A 149 -5.23 -9.41 -0.84
N VAL A 150 -6.54 -9.62 -0.58
CA VAL A 150 -7.52 -9.91 -1.64
C VAL A 150 -7.63 -8.73 -2.60
N ASP A 151 -7.41 -9.00 -3.88
CA ASP A 151 -7.37 -8.00 -4.95
C ASP A 151 -6.41 -6.82 -4.70
N ASN A 152 -5.39 -7.01 -3.88
CA ASN A 152 -4.44 -5.96 -3.53
C ASN A 152 -3.53 -5.59 -4.71
N THR A 153 -3.73 -4.41 -5.24
CA THR A 153 -3.03 -3.92 -6.44
C THR A 153 -1.54 -3.64 -6.19
N GLN A 154 -1.13 -3.29 -4.98
CA GLN A 154 0.28 -3.14 -4.60
C GLN A 154 1.02 -4.46 -4.73
N LEU A 155 0.49 -5.50 -4.10
CA LEU A 155 1.10 -6.83 -4.11
C LEU A 155 1.11 -7.45 -5.51
N ARG A 156 0.04 -7.26 -6.28
CA ARG A 156 0.00 -7.69 -7.70
C ARG A 156 1.08 -7.02 -8.54
N LEU A 157 1.34 -5.72 -8.35
CA LEU A 157 2.42 -5.02 -9.06
C LEU A 157 3.79 -5.51 -8.61
N TYR A 158 3.99 -5.80 -7.32
CA TYR A 158 5.23 -6.39 -6.85
C TYR A 158 5.46 -7.78 -7.43
N ALA A 159 4.44 -8.63 -7.43
CA ALA A 159 4.53 -9.97 -8.04
C ALA A 159 4.78 -9.90 -9.55
N LEU A 160 4.16 -8.94 -10.24
CA LEU A 160 4.36 -8.69 -11.67
C LEU A 160 5.81 -8.30 -11.97
N GLY A 161 6.38 -7.36 -11.21
CA GLY A 161 7.76 -6.93 -11.33
C GLY A 161 8.75 -8.04 -10.96
N ALA A 162 8.46 -8.82 -9.91
CA ALA A 162 9.26 -9.98 -9.55
C ALA A 162 9.24 -11.05 -10.65
N TRP A 163 8.06 -11.38 -11.19
CA TRP A 163 7.94 -12.29 -12.31
C TRP A 163 8.73 -11.79 -13.53
N SER A 164 8.59 -10.53 -13.91
CA SER A 164 9.31 -9.96 -15.04
C SER A 164 10.83 -10.07 -14.88
N LYS A 165 11.32 -9.87 -13.66
CA LYS A 165 12.75 -9.93 -13.33
C LYS A 165 13.31 -11.35 -13.36
N PHE A 166 12.55 -12.33 -12.86
CA PHE A 166 13.08 -13.68 -12.59
C PHE A 166 12.56 -14.76 -13.55
N LYS A 167 11.69 -14.44 -14.50
CA LYS A 167 11.07 -15.42 -15.43
C LYS A 167 12.08 -16.24 -16.26
N GLU A 168 13.24 -15.67 -16.58
CA GLU A 168 14.28 -16.38 -17.34
C GLU A 168 15.05 -17.39 -16.47
N GLU A 169 15.25 -17.03 -15.18
CA GLU A 169 15.95 -17.88 -14.21
C GLU A 169 15.02 -18.98 -13.66
N TYR A 170 13.72 -18.67 -13.55
CA TYR A 170 12.67 -19.56 -13.03
C TYR A 170 11.55 -19.74 -14.07
N PRO A 171 11.81 -20.42 -15.20
CA PRO A 171 10.85 -20.52 -16.32
C PRO A 171 9.59 -21.33 -16.00
N ASP A 172 9.62 -22.15 -14.96
CA ASP A 172 8.50 -23.01 -14.55
C ASP A 172 7.51 -22.32 -13.61
N ILE A 173 7.71 -21.04 -13.26
CA ILE A 173 6.78 -20.29 -12.42
C ILE A 173 5.45 -20.08 -13.15
N LYS A 174 4.36 -20.57 -12.53
CA LYS A 174 2.98 -20.51 -13.06
C LYS A 174 2.02 -19.78 -12.12
N GLU A 175 2.37 -19.70 -10.84
CA GLU A 175 1.52 -19.14 -9.79
C GLU A 175 2.24 -18.00 -9.08
N VAL A 176 1.43 -17.04 -8.60
CA VAL A 176 1.88 -16.00 -7.68
C VAL A 176 0.95 -15.98 -6.48
N SER A 177 1.50 -15.81 -5.29
CA SER A 177 0.74 -15.60 -4.08
C SER A 177 1.24 -14.37 -3.34
N TYR A 178 0.35 -13.75 -2.60
CA TYR A 178 0.66 -12.55 -1.83
C TYR A 178 0.09 -12.63 -0.44
N THR A 179 0.82 -12.09 0.52
CA THR A 179 0.37 -12.02 1.91
C THR A 179 0.63 -10.63 2.47
N ILE A 180 -0.33 -10.11 3.19
CA ILE A 180 -0.15 -8.98 4.10
C ILE A 180 -0.14 -9.54 5.52
N HIS A 181 0.91 -9.22 6.25
CA HIS A 181 1.01 -9.52 7.67
C HIS A 181 0.98 -8.20 8.47
N GLN A 182 -0.01 -8.06 9.34
CA GLN A 182 -0.16 -6.94 10.27
C GLN A 182 -0.04 -7.46 11.70
N PRO A 183 1.18 -7.61 12.24
CA PRO A 183 1.38 -8.26 13.55
C PRO A 183 0.66 -7.51 14.69
N ARG A 184 0.60 -6.18 14.62
CA ARG A 184 -0.08 -5.35 15.65
C ARG A 184 -1.61 -5.48 15.65
N LEU A 185 -2.20 -6.14 14.67
CA LEU A 185 -3.63 -6.46 14.57
C LEU A 185 -3.87 -7.96 14.61
N ASP A 186 -2.83 -8.76 14.85
CA ASP A 186 -2.87 -10.23 14.77
C ASP A 186 -3.58 -10.71 13.49
N SER A 187 -3.24 -10.06 12.35
CA SER A 187 -3.93 -10.26 11.08
C SER A 187 -2.97 -10.72 9.99
N ILE A 188 -3.32 -11.83 9.37
CA ILE A 188 -2.66 -12.36 8.18
C ILE A 188 -3.73 -12.54 7.10
N SER A 189 -3.53 -11.88 5.96
CA SER A 189 -4.43 -11.98 4.81
C SER A 189 -3.64 -12.44 3.59
N SER A 190 -4.12 -13.46 2.90
CA SER A 190 -3.45 -14.00 1.72
C SER A 190 -4.40 -14.10 0.53
N ASP A 191 -3.84 -13.96 -0.66
CA ASP A 191 -4.51 -14.14 -1.96
C ASP A 191 -3.50 -14.69 -2.97
N GLY A 192 -3.94 -15.08 -4.14
CA GLY A 192 -3.05 -15.57 -5.18
C GLY A 192 -3.76 -15.73 -6.53
N THR A 193 -2.96 -15.86 -7.57
CA THR A 193 -3.48 -16.07 -8.92
C THR A 193 -2.45 -16.74 -9.80
N SER A 194 -2.87 -17.24 -10.98
CA SER A 194 -1.91 -17.68 -11.97
C SER A 194 -1.19 -16.50 -12.64
N VAL A 195 0.05 -16.74 -13.09
CA VAL A 195 0.82 -15.77 -13.87
C VAL A 195 0.04 -15.29 -15.08
N THR A 196 -0.68 -16.19 -15.77
CA THR A 196 -1.52 -15.83 -16.92
C THR A 196 -2.56 -14.79 -16.56
N LYS A 197 -3.33 -14.98 -15.47
CA LYS A 197 -4.33 -14.02 -15.03
C LYS A 197 -3.70 -12.70 -14.55
N LEU A 198 -2.52 -12.77 -13.92
CA LEU A 198 -1.78 -11.58 -13.52
C LEU A 198 -1.36 -10.75 -14.75
N LEU A 199 -0.87 -11.39 -15.79
CA LEU A 199 -0.47 -10.74 -17.04
C LEU A 199 -1.68 -10.18 -17.79
N ASP A 200 -2.81 -10.89 -17.82
CA ASP A 200 -4.06 -10.37 -18.40
C ASP A 200 -4.52 -9.11 -17.68
N TRP A 201 -4.53 -9.12 -16.34
CA TRP A 201 -4.85 -7.93 -15.55
C TRP A 201 -3.89 -6.78 -15.86
N ALA A 202 -2.60 -7.04 -15.95
CA ALA A 202 -1.58 -6.04 -16.25
C ALA A 202 -1.75 -5.44 -17.65
N ASN A 203 -1.95 -6.28 -18.67
CA ASN A 203 -2.03 -5.86 -20.07
C ASN A 203 -3.35 -5.16 -20.40
N TYR A 204 -4.48 -5.68 -19.91
CA TYR A 204 -5.80 -5.16 -20.28
C TYR A 204 -6.34 -4.08 -19.34
N PHE A 205 -5.97 -4.11 -18.06
CA PHE A 205 -6.48 -3.14 -17.09
C PHE A 205 -5.40 -2.13 -16.68
N VAL A 206 -4.26 -2.58 -16.12
CA VAL A 206 -3.24 -1.69 -15.56
C VAL A 206 -2.66 -0.76 -16.60
N LYS A 207 -2.22 -1.29 -17.74
CA LYS A 207 -1.54 -0.51 -18.79
C LYS A 207 -2.38 0.64 -19.30
N SER A 208 -3.69 0.42 -19.48
CA SER A 208 -4.62 1.46 -19.92
C SER A 208 -4.80 2.54 -18.83
N LYS A 209 -5.00 2.13 -17.58
CA LYS A 209 -5.19 3.05 -16.45
C LYS A 209 -3.91 3.82 -16.13
N ALA A 210 -2.76 3.17 -16.16
CA ALA A 210 -1.46 3.80 -15.92
C ALA A 210 -1.13 4.87 -16.96
N LYS A 211 -1.45 4.64 -18.24
CA LYS A 211 -1.29 5.65 -19.29
C LYS A 211 -2.13 6.89 -19.02
N LYS A 212 -3.40 6.72 -18.59
CA LYS A 212 -4.26 7.84 -18.19
C LYS A 212 -3.73 8.55 -16.96
N ALA A 213 -3.32 7.79 -15.94
CA ALA A 213 -2.81 8.35 -14.70
C ALA A 213 -1.50 9.12 -14.91
N TRP A 214 -0.62 8.61 -15.77
CA TRP A 214 0.61 9.30 -16.17
C TRP A 214 0.34 10.63 -16.86
N ALA A 215 -0.65 10.67 -17.75
CA ALA A 215 -1.10 11.88 -18.44
C ALA A 215 -1.94 12.83 -17.55
N GLY A 216 -2.36 12.40 -16.36
CA GLY A 216 -3.28 13.16 -15.50
C GLY A 216 -4.69 13.27 -16.10
N SER A 217 -5.09 12.32 -16.94
CA SER A 217 -6.37 12.33 -17.67
C SER A 217 -7.35 11.31 -17.10
N GLY A 218 -8.63 11.47 -17.46
CA GLY A 218 -9.72 10.65 -16.99
C GLY A 218 -10.61 11.39 -16.00
N GLU A 219 -11.48 10.65 -15.30
CA GLU A 219 -12.45 11.21 -14.37
C GLU A 219 -11.92 11.15 -12.93
N PHE A 220 -12.26 12.18 -12.15
CA PHE A 220 -12.09 12.16 -10.72
C PHE A 220 -13.20 11.31 -10.10
N LEU A 221 -12.84 10.15 -9.59
CA LEU A 221 -13.78 9.20 -8.99
C LEU A 221 -13.62 9.17 -7.47
N PRO A 222 -14.60 9.69 -6.71
CA PRO A 222 -14.60 9.62 -5.25
C PRO A 222 -14.77 8.19 -4.73
N GLY A 223 -14.18 7.88 -3.57
CA GLY A 223 -14.29 6.58 -2.91
C GLY A 223 -13.35 6.47 -1.72
N ASP A 224 -13.21 5.28 -1.13
CA ASP A 224 -12.41 5.02 0.08
C ASP A 224 -10.94 5.43 -0.08
N HIS A 225 -10.40 5.30 -1.29
CA HIS A 225 -9.03 5.71 -1.59
C HIS A 225 -8.79 7.22 -1.40
N CYS A 226 -9.85 8.05 -1.35
CA CYS A 226 -9.73 9.49 -1.12
C CYS A 226 -9.16 9.82 0.25
N GLN A 227 -9.30 8.95 1.26
CA GLN A 227 -8.71 9.18 2.59
C GLN A 227 -7.18 9.35 2.53
N PHE A 228 -6.53 8.70 1.57
CA PHE A 228 -5.07 8.75 1.36
C PHE A 228 -4.65 9.76 0.27
N CYS A 229 -5.60 10.53 -0.28
CA CYS A 229 -5.30 11.52 -1.32
C CYS A 229 -4.88 12.85 -0.68
N ARG A 230 -3.77 13.43 -1.14
CA ARG A 230 -3.29 14.75 -0.67
C ARG A 230 -4.26 15.88 -1.02
N ALA A 231 -5.02 15.73 -2.11
CA ALA A 231 -6.03 16.69 -2.52
C ALA A 231 -7.39 16.55 -1.79
N LYS A 232 -7.50 15.62 -0.83
CA LYS A 232 -8.77 15.21 -0.21
C LYS A 232 -9.61 16.34 0.39
N ALA A 233 -8.97 17.38 0.93
CA ALA A 233 -9.67 18.53 1.54
C ALA A 233 -10.25 19.50 0.51
N GLN A 234 -9.68 19.58 -0.69
CA GLN A 234 -10.04 20.57 -1.72
C GLN A 234 -10.48 19.95 -3.05
N CYS A 235 -10.66 18.63 -3.11
CA CYS A 235 -11.11 17.94 -4.30
C CYS A 235 -12.61 18.20 -4.55
N ARG A 236 -12.95 18.85 -5.65
CA ARG A 236 -14.33 19.16 -6.04
C ARG A 236 -15.18 17.91 -6.19
N ALA A 237 -14.71 16.90 -6.92
CA ALA A 237 -15.47 15.66 -7.10
C ALA A 237 -15.81 14.98 -5.76
N ARG A 238 -14.87 14.96 -4.80
CA ARG A 238 -15.14 14.45 -3.45
C ARG A 238 -16.14 15.31 -2.70
N SER A 239 -16.04 16.64 -2.83
CA SER A 239 -17.03 17.58 -2.25
C SER A 239 -18.42 17.34 -2.81
N ASP A 240 -18.54 17.27 -4.13
CA ASP A 240 -19.83 17.06 -4.79
C ASP A 240 -20.45 15.72 -4.38
N PHE A 241 -19.66 14.65 -4.35
CA PHE A 241 -20.10 13.33 -3.89
C PHE A 241 -20.64 13.34 -2.45
N ASN A 242 -19.98 14.05 -1.52
CA ASN A 242 -20.44 14.12 -0.14
C ASN A 242 -21.63 15.08 0.03
N ASN A 243 -21.71 16.14 -0.76
CA ASN A 243 -22.83 17.08 -0.74
C ASN A 243 -24.12 16.51 -1.32
N GLU A 244 -24.08 15.43 -2.12
CA GLU A 244 -25.28 14.76 -2.60
C GLU A 244 -26.20 14.33 -1.46
N ILE A 245 -25.66 13.96 -0.28
CA ILE A 245 -26.46 13.60 0.89
C ILE A 245 -27.24 14.81 1.41
N ALA A 246 -26.64 16.00 1.45
CA ALA A 246 -27.30 17.20 1.93
C ALA A 246 -28.53 17.57 1.11
N LYS A 247 -28.63 17.14 -0.15
CA LYS A 247 -29.79 17.37 -1.01
C LYS A 247 -31.04 16.62 -0.54
N LEU A 248 -30.89 15.58 0.28
CA LEU A 248 -32.03 14.83 0.85
C LEU A 248 -32.84 15.69 1.83
N GLU A 249 -32.17 16.59 2.58
CA GLU A 249 -32.84 17.49 3.54
C GLU A 249 -33.86 18.46 2.89
N PHE A 250 -33.72 18.72 1.59
CA PHE A 250 -34.58 19.64 0.83
C PHE A 250 -35.67 18.94 0.01
N ARG A 251 -35.84 17.63 0.20
CA ARG A 251 -36.86 16.85 -0.48
C ARG A 251 -38.14 16.75 0.32
N SER A 252 -39.29 16.65 -0.38
CA SER A 252 -40.59 16.35 0.20
C SER A 252 -40.87 14.85 -0.01
N PRO A 253 -41.41 14.12 1.01
CA PRO A 253 -41.89 14.60 2.32
C PRO A 253 -40.75 14.94 3.29
N ALA A 254 -41.13 15.56 4.45
CA ALA A 254 -40.19 16.03 5.45
C ALA A 254 -39.42 14.91 6.20
N LEU A 255 -39.83 13.64 6.05
CA LEU A 255 -39.15 12.48 6.59
C LEU A 255 -38.46 11.69 5.47
N LEU A 256 -37.25 11.20 5.77
CA LEU A 256 -36.51 10.32 4.88
C LEU A 256 -37.24 8.97 4.76
N THR A 257 -37.21 8.38 3.56
CA THR A 257 -37.61 6.97 3.36
C THR A 257 -36.53 6.02 3.89
N ASP A 258 -36.86 4.75 4.04
CA ASP A 258 -35.91 3.72 4.48
C ASP A 258 -34.72 3.59 3.51
N GLU A 259 -34.94 3.74 2.21
CA GLU A 259 -33.89 3.72 1.18
C GLU A 259 -32.97 4.93 1.31
N GLU A 260 -33.51 6.12 1.60
CA GLU A 260 -32.73 7.34 1.82
C GLU A 260 -31.92 7.23 3.11
N ILE A 261 -32.50 6.65 4.18
CA ILE A 261 -31.80 6.38 5.46
C ILE A 261 -30.63 5.40 5.20
N ALA A 262 -30.86 4.32 4.44
CA ALA A 262 -29.81 3.36 4.10
C ALA A 262 -28.66 4.04 3.34
N LEU A 263 -28.96 4.92 2.38
CA LEU A 263 -27.97 5.68 1.62
C LEU A 263 -27.17 6.63 2.52
N VAL A 264 -27.84 7.33 3.44
CA VAL A 264 -27.18 8.22 4.43
C VAL A 264 -26.27 7.42 5.34
N TYR A 265 -26.75 6.28 5.85
CA TYR A 265 -25.97 5.40 6.73
C TYR A 265 -24.69 4.90 6.05
N GLU A 266 -24.80 4.41 4.81
CA GLU A 266 -23.65 3.94 4.02
C GLU A 266 -22.58 5.02 3.82
N ARG A 267 -23.00 6.30 3.66
CA ARG A 267 -22.11 7.41 3.35
C ARG A 267 -21.71 8.26 4.55
N ALA A 268 -22.35 8.11 5.69
CA ALA A 268 -22.13 8.97 6.88
C ALA A 268 -20.66 8.99 7.32
N GLY A 269 -19.97 7.86 7.29
CA GLY A 269 -18.55 7.76 7.61
C GLY A 269 -17.68 8.59 6.68
N SER A 270 -17.94 8.52 5.36
CA SER A 270 -17.22 9.31 4.34
C SER A 270 -17.47 10.81 4.49
N LEU A 271 -18.72 11.19 4.77
CA LEU A 271 -19.10 12.59 5.01
C LEU A 271 -18.39 13.18 6.24
N THR A 272 -18.40 12.45 7.36
CA THR A 272 -17.73 12.88 8.59
C THR A 272 -16.22 13.05 8.39
N THR A 273 -15.59 12.08 7.73
CA THR A 273 -14.16 12.12 7.41
C THR A 273 -13.84 13.30 6.49
N TRP A 274 -14.65 13.53 5.46
CA TRP A 274 -14.48 14.67 4.57
C TRP A 274 -14.63 16.01 5.29
N ALA A 275 -15.65 16.17 6.15
CA ALA A 275 -15.85 17.39 6.93
C ALA A 275 -14.65 17.70 7.84
N ASN A 276 -14.06 16.67 8.47
CA ASN A 276 -12.86 16.81 9.29
C ASN A 276 -11.64 17.19 8.43
N ASP A 277 -11.45 16.56 7.28
CA ASP A 277 -10.36 16.91 6.34
C ASP A 277 -10.42 18.38 5.91
N VAL A 278 -11.64 18.90 5.63
CA VAL A 278 -11.85 20.31 5.25
C VAL A 278 -11.51 21.25 6.42
N LYS A 279 -11.91 20.91 7.66
CA LYS A 279 -11.57 21.69 8.86
C LYS A 279 -10.05 21.77 9.06
N ILE A 280 -9.36 20.63 8.97
CA ILE A 280 -7.90 20.54 9.14
C ILE A 280 -7.20 21.29 7.98
N GLY A 281 -7.65 21.10 6.74
CA GLY A 281 -7.08 21.77 5.58
C GLY A 281 -7.15 23.30 5.65
N ARG A 282 -8.23 23.88 6.24
CA ARG A 282 -8.32 25.32 6.47
C ARG A 282 -7.41 25.84 7.58
N ALA A 283 -7.05 25.02 8.55
CA ALA A 283 -6.14 25.44 9.61
C ALA A 283 -4.68 25.59 9.13
N HIS A 284 -4.37 25.13 7.92
CA HIS A 284 -3.04 25.16 7.33
C HIS A 284 -2.92 26.11 6.12
N VAL A 285 -3.97 26.85 5.77
CA VAL A 285 -3.98 27.95 4.80
C VAL A 285 -3.88 29.29 5.54
#